data_8337b9c507b36365621b1cf20badc11b
#
_entry.id   8337b9c507b36365621b1cf20badc11b
#
_cell.length_a   1.000
_cell.length_b   1.000
_cell.length_c   1.000
_cell.angle_alpha   90.00
_cell.angle_beta   90.00
_cell.angle_gamma   90.00
#
_symmetry.space_group_name_H-M   'P 1'
#
loop_
_entity.id
_entity.type
_entity.pdbx_description
1 polymer ?
#
loop_
_entity_poly.entity_id
_entity_poly.type
_entity_poly.pdbx_seq_one_letter_code
_entity_poly.pdbx_strand_id
1 'polypeptide(L)'
;DMVGHTGVVNAAIKAIEVIDECLGELETLIKQAGGVMFVCADHGNAEQLVDYETGAPFTAHTTNPVPFILVNADPSYKLREGGCLADIVPTLIELMGKEQPVEMTGKSLLVK
;
A
#
# COMPACT_ATOMS: atom_id res chain seq x y z
N ASP A 1 11.12 -4.85 -0.75
CA ASP A 1 11.80 -4.49 -2.01
C ASP A 1 13.14 -5.19 -2.16
N MET A 2 14.13 -4.90 -1.32
CA MET A 2 15.49 -5.47 -1.41
C MET A 2 15.50 -7.00 -1.49
N VAL A 3 14.69 -7.68 -0.68
CA VAL A 3 14.57 -9.15 -0.72
C VAL A 3 13.90 -9.62 -2.00
N GLY A 4 12.88 -8.91 -2.49
CA GLY A 4 12.22 -9.20 -3.76
C GLY A 4 13.18 -9.18 -4.96
N HIS A 5 14.16 -8.28 -4.96
CA HIS A 5 15.20 -8.21 -6.00
C HIS A 5 16.12 -9.42 -6.05
N THR A 6 16.10 -10.28 -5.05
CA THR A 6 16.88 -11.54 -5.08
C THR A 6 16.23 -12.62 -5.94
N GLY A 7 14.94 -12.54 -6.22
CA GLY A 7 14.17 -13.57 -6.90
C GLY A 7 14.03 -14.87 -6.09
N VAL A 8 14.39 -14.86 -4.81
CA VAL A 8 14.34 -16.03 -3.93
C VAL A 8 12.98 -16.07 -3.22
N VAL A 9 12.10 -16.94 -3.69
CA VAL A 9 10.69 -17.04 -3.23
C VAL A 9 10.57 -17.22 -1.72
N ASN A 10 11.30 -18.17 -1.14
CA ASN A 10 11.22 -18.44 0.31
C ASN A 10 11.71 -17.27 1.15
N ALA A 11 12.70 -16.51 0.68
CA ALA A 11 13.18 -15.31 1.35
C ALA A 11 12.12 -14.17 1.28
N ALA A 12 11.46 -14.02 0.13
CA ALA A 12 10.38 -13.06 -0.04
C ALA A 12 9.16 -13.38 0.86
N ILE A 13 8.77 -14.66 0.96
CA ILE A 13 7.71 -15.11 1.86
C ILE A 13 8.06 -14.73 3.30
N LYS A 14 9.28 -15.05 3.74
CA LYS A 14 9.72 -14.72 5.11
C LYS A 14 9.73 -13.21 5.38
N ALA A 15 10.14 -12.41 4.41
CA ALA A 15 10.11 -10.95 4.53
C ALA A 15 8.67 -10.43 4.67
N ILE A 16 7.72 -10.98 3.92
CA ILE A 16 6.30 -10.59 3.97
C ILE A 16 5.68 -11.02 5.31
N GLU A 17 5.98 -12.20 5.83
CA GLU A 17 5.56 -12.64 7.16
C GLU A 17 5.98 -11.66 8.25
N VAL A 18 7.24 -11.19 8.21
CA VAL A 18 7.75 -10.19 9.17
C VAL A 18 7.05 -8.85 9.02
N ILE A 19 6.76 -8.41 7.78
CA ILE A 19 5.98 -7.19 7.53
C ILE A 19 4.57 -7.33 8.11
N ASP A 20 3.93 -8.48 7.94
CA ASP A 20 2.58 -8.74 8.46
C ASP A 20 2.54 -8.66 9.98
N GLU A 21 3.51 -9.25 10.67
CA GLU A 21 3.67 -9.13 12.13
C GLU A 21 3.81 -7.65 12.56
N CYS A 22 4.70 -6.90 11.91
CA CYS A 22 4.88 -5.46 12.18
C CYS A 22 3.62 -4.64 11.94
N LEU A 23 2.89 -4.92 10.86
CA LEU A 23 1.63 -4.25 10.56
C LEU A 23 0.56 -4.54 11.61
N GLY A 24 0.49 -5.77 12.14
CA GLY A 24 -0.41 -6.12 13.23
C GLY A 24 -0.14 -5.32 14.51
N GLU A 25 1.14 -5.13 14.85
CA GLU A 25 1.53 -4.28 15.98
C GLU A 25 1.15 -2.82 15.74
N LEU A 26 1.45 -2.27 14.56
CA LEU A 26 1.10 -0.91 14.18
C LEU A 26 -0.42 -0.69 14.18
N GLU A 27 -1.20 -1.61 13.65
CA GLU A 27 -2.65 -1.54 13.67
C GLU A 27 -3.18 -1.42 15.12
N THR A 28 -2.64 -2.23 16.02
CA THR A 28 -3.02 -2.20 17.44
C THR A 28 -2.71 -0.85 18.06
N LEU A 29 -1.52 -0.32 17.83
CA LEU A 29 -1.11 0.98 18.37
C LEU A 29 -1.92 2.14 17.80
N ILE A 30 -2.21 2.13 16.51
CA ILE A 30 -3.03 3.15 15.83
C ILE A 30 -4.46 3.15 16.39
N LYS A 31 -5.05 1.96 16.58
CA LYS A 31 -6.38 1.84 17.20
C LYS A 31 -6.41 2.39 18.63
N GLN A 32 -5.40 2.07 19.44
CA GLN A 32 -5.27 2.59 20.81
C GLN A 32 -5.11 4.12 20.85
N ALA A 33 -4.38 4.68 19.88
CA ALA A 33 -4.19 6.12 19.75
C ALA A 33 -5.39 6.86 19.14
N GLY A 34 -6.41 6.15 18.65
CA GLY A 34 -7.54 6.74 17.93
C GLY A 34 -7.16 7.33 16.57
N GLY A 35 -6.06 6.85 16.00
CA GLY A 35 -5.55 7.30 14.71
C GLY A 35 -6.12 6.50 13.53
N VAL A 36 -5.82 6.97 12.33
CA VAL A 36 -6.11 6.31 11.05
C VAL A 36 -4.80 6.02 10.35
N MET A 37 -4.69 4.87 9.68
CA MET A 37 -3.48 4.47 8.98
C MET A 37 -3.81 4.05 7.54
N PHE A 38 -2.95 4.45 6.60
CA PHE A 38 -2.90 3.83 5.27
C PHE A 38 -1.76 2.82 5.18
N VAL A 39 -2.03 1.72 4.52
CA VAL A 39 -1.01 0.74 4.11
C VAL A 39 -1.02 0.66 2.60
N CYS A 40 0.12 0.89 1.98
CA CYS A 40 0.27 0.83 0.52
C CYS A 40 1.70 0.42 0.15
N ALA A 41 1.93 0.22 -1.15
CA ALA A 41 3.25 0.11 -1.74
C ALA A 41 3.43 1.18 -2.81
N ASP A 42 4.67 1.53 -3.12
CA ASP A 42 5.01 2.50 -4.17
C ASP A 42 5.11 1.84 -5.56
N HIS A 43 5.35 0.54 -5.63
CA HIS A 43 5.38 -0.27 -6.85
C HIS A 43 5.21 -1.76 -6.53
N GLY A 44 4.97 -2.57 -7.55
CA GLY A 44 4.98 -4.02 -7.47
C GLY A 44 6.38 -4.60 -7.55
N ASN A 45 6.60 -5.76 -6.94
CA ASN A 45 7.84 -6.53 -6.99
C ASN A 45 7.60 -7.99 -6.53
N ALA A 46 7.28 -8.19 -5.25
CA ALA A 46 7.21 -9.52 -4.64
C ALA A 46 6.04 -10.40 -5.15
N GLU A 47 5.05 -9.81 -5.78
CA GLU A 47 3.93 -10.54 -6.38
C GLU A 47 4.31 -11.30 -7.65
N GLN A 48 5.48 -10.98 -8.23
CA GLN A 48 6.03 -11.67 -9.40
C GLN A 48 7.54 -11.91 -9.22
N LEU A 49 7.89 -13.10 -8.80
CA LEU A 49 9.29 -13.51 -8.55
C LEU A 49 9.82 -14.49 -9.62
N VAL A 50 8.98 -14.84 -10.58
CA VAL A 50 9.32 -15.75 -11.69
C VAL A 50 8.92 -15.10 -13.00
N ASP A 51 9.79 -15.15 -13.97
CA ASP A 51 9.48 -14.83 -15.36
C ASP A 51 8.60 -15.93 -15.94
N TYR A 52 7.40 -15.58 -16.37
CA TYR A 52 6.38 -16.55 -16.82
C TYR A 52 6.71 -17.21 -18.18
N GLU A 53 7.59 -16.59 -18.96
CA GLU A 53 7.99 -17.13 -20.27
C GLU A 53 9.19 -18.07 -20.13
N THR A 54 10.18 -17.71 -19.32
CA THR A 54 11.45 -18.41 -19.21
C THR A 54 11.57 -19.31 -17.99
N GLY A 55 10.73 -19.08 -16.96
CA GLY A 55 10.84 -19.74 -15.66
C GLY A 55 12.04 -19.28 -14.82
N ALA A 56 12.80 -18.30 -15.28
CA ALA A 56 13.92 -17.74 -14.55
C ALA A 56 13.46 -16.84 -13.38
N PRO A 57 14.33 -16.57 -12.39
CA PRO A 57 14.03 -15.57 -11.36
C PRO A 57 13.74 -14.21 -11.98
N PHE A 58 12.63 -13.59 -11.58
CA PHE A 58 12.27 -12.24 -11.94
C PHE A 58 12.60 -11.30 -10.77
N THR A 59 13.48 -10.33 -11.00
CA THR A 59 14.08 -9.50 -9.96
C THR A 59 13.77 -8.00 -10.12
N ALA A 60 12.96 -7.64 -11.12
CA ALA A 60 12.63 -6.27 -11.43
C ALA A 60 11.33 -5.82 -10.71
N HIS A 61 11.07 -4.52 -10.72
CA HIS A 61 9.77 -3.98 -10.36
C HIS A 61 8.72 -4.33 -11.42
N THR A 62 7.46 -4.36 -11.00
CA THR A 62 6.32 -4.52 -11.90
C THR A 62 5.47 -3.25 -11.93
N THR A 63 4.65 -3.13 -12.96
CA THR A 63 3.61 -2.11 -13.07
C THR A 63 2.24 -2.61 -12.59
N ASN A 64 2.21 -3.74 -11.90
CA ASN A 64 0.98 -4.28 -11.33
C ASN A 64 0.38 -3.32 -10.29
N PRO A 65 -0.96 -3.29 -10.16
CA PRO A 65 -1.60 -2.55 -9.09
C PRO A 65 -1.09 -3.01 -7.72
N VAL A 66 -0.91 -2.04 -6.83
CA VAL A 66 -0.49 -2.27 -5.45
C VAL A 66 -1.67 -2.11 -4.49
N PRO A 67 -1.64 -2.75 -3.31
CA PRO A 67 -2.69 -2.57 -2.33
C PRO A 67 -2.71 -1.13 -1.79
N PHE A 68 -3.91 -0.64 -1.49
CA PHE A 68 -4.13 0.59 -0.74
C PHE A 68 -5.22 0.33 0.29
N ILE A 69 -4.84 0.23 1.55
CA ILE A 69 -5.70 -0.23 2.65
C ILE A 69 -5.88 0.90 3.65
N LEU A 70 -7.13 1.19 3.99
CA LEU A 70 -7.50 2.17 5.01
C LEU A 70 -7.83 1.43 6.30
N VAL A 71 -7.13 1.77 7.38
CA VAL A 71 -7.23 1.12 8.68
C VAL A 71 -7.77 2.09 9.73
N ASN A 72 -8.76 1.64 10.49
CA ASN A 72 -9.37 2.36 11.61
C ASN A 72 -10.03 3.69 11.24
N ALA A 73 -10.52 3.84 10.02
CA ALA A 73 -11.38 4.95 9.63
C ALA A 73 -12.86 4.68 9.93
N ASP A 74 -13.72 5.65 9.69
CA ASP A 74 -15.17 5.47 9.81
C ASP A 74 -15.62 4.29 8.92
N PRO A 75 -16.38 3.32 9.44
CA PRO A 75 -16.82 2.15 8.69
C PRO A 75 -17.68 2.46 7.46
N SER A 76 -18.26 3.65 7.38
CA SER A 76 -19.05 4.09 6.22
C SER A 76 -18.16 4.47 5.03
N TYR A 77 -16.88 4.78 5.26
CA TYR A 77 -15.96 5.19 4.23
C TYR A 77 -15.53 4.01 3.36
N LYS A 78 -15.51 4.24 2.07
CA LYS A 78 -15.00 3.31 1.06
C LYS A 78 -13.90 3.99 0.24
N LEU A 79 -13.09 3.21 -0.40
CA LEU A 79 -12.10 3.71 -1.34
C LEU A 79 -12.57 3.40 -2.76
N ARG A 80 -12.52 4.40 -3.66
CA ARG A 80 -12.76 4.17 -5.08
C ARG A 80 -11.58 3.42 -5.70
N GLU A 81 -11.86 2.68 -6.72
CA GLU A 81 -10.84 2.00 -7.52
C GLU A 81 -10.18 2.94 -8.55
N GLY A 82 -9.11 2.47 -9.17
CA GLY A 82 -8.44 3.16 -10.27
C GLY A 82 -7.62 4.36 -9.83
N GLY A 83 -7.15 4.38 -8.59
CA GLY A 83 -6.27 5.43 -8.08
C GLY A 83 -4.81 5.28 -8.51
N CYS A 84 -4.01 6.29 -8.18
CA CYS A 84 -2.57 6.30 -8.37
C CYS A 84 -1.87 6.91 -7.13
N LEU A 85 -0.55 6.87 -7.10
CA LEU A 85 0.23 7.38 -5.96
C LEU A 85 -0.03 8.87 -5.66
N ALA A 86 -0.35 9.67 -6.69
CA ALA A 86 -0.69 11.08 -6.53
C ALA A 86 -2.00 11.31 -5.72
N ASP A 87 -2.84 10.30 -5.59
CA ASP A 87 -4.13 10.36 -4.89
C ASP A 87 -4.02 10.08 -3.39
N ILE A 88 -2.88 9.57 -2.92
CA ILE A 88 -2.66 9.19 -1.51
C ILE A 88 -2.78 10.41 -0.59
N VAL A 89 -2.01 11.46 -0.85
CA VAL A 89 -2.00 12.66 0.01
C VAL A 89 -3.30 13.44 -0.06
N PRO A 90 -3.96 13.62 -1.21
CA PRO A 90 -5.32 14.16 -1.26
C PRO A 90 -6.31 13.40 -0.38
N THR A 91 -6.25 12.07 -0.36
CA THR A 91 -7.10 11.25 0.51
C THR A 91 -6.80 11.47 1.99
N LEU A 92 -5.51 11.59 2.34
CA LEU A 92 -5.09 11.88 3.71
C LEU A 92 -5.58 13.26 4.18
N ILE A 93 -5.44 14.28 3.34
CA ILE A 93 -5.89 15.65 3.63
C ILE A 93 -7.42 15.69 3.85
N GLU A 94 -8.18 14.98 3.03
CA GLU A 94 -9.64 14.90 3.20
C GLU A 94 -10.01 14.22 4.52
N LEU A 95 -9.33 13.13 4.90
CA LEU A 95 -9.55 12.49 6.21
C LEU A 95 -9.23 13.41 7.39
N MET A 96 -8.26 14.30 7.23
CA MET A 96 -7.92 15.32 8.23
C MET A 96 -8.90 16.50 8.25
N GLY A 97 -9.91 16.53 7.38
CA GLY A 97 -10.86 17.63 7.26
C GLY A 97 -10.22 18.93 6.78
N LYS A 98 -9.16 18.86 5.98
CA LYS A 98 -8.43 20.01 5.43
C LYS A 98 -8.75 20.20 3.97
N GLU A 99 -8.60 21.44 3.50
CA GLU A 99 -8.71 21.75 2.07
C GLU A 99 -7.45 21.34 1.32
N GLN A 100 -7.64 20.71 0.14
CA GLN A 100 -6.54 20.32 -0.72
C GLN A 100 -5.92 21.56 -1.38
N PRO A 101 -4.58 21.74 -1.30
CA PRO A 101 -3.89 22.80 -2.03
C PRO A 101 -4.11 22.71 -3.54
N VAL A 102 -4.19 23.86 -4.21
CA VAL A 102 -4.45 23.93 -5.67
C VAL A 102 -3.33 23.31 -6.52
N GLU A 103 -2.12 23.28 -6.00
CA GLU A 103 -0.96 22.67 -6.63
C GLU A 103 -1.00 21.13 -6.63
N MET A 104 -1.83 20.57 -5.77
CA MET A 104 -1.99 19.12 -5.63
C MET A 104 -3.01 18.60 -6.65
N THR A 105 -2.53 17.93 -7.68
CA THR A 105 -3.34 17.51 -8.84
C THR A 105 -4.06 16.18 -8.69
N GLY A 106 -3.66 15.36 -7.71
CA GLY A 106 -4.33 14.09 -7.40
C GLY A 106 -5.74 14.29 -6.86
N LYS A 107 -6.51 13.23 -6.80
CA LYS A 107 -7.90 13.25 -6.32
C LYS A 107 -8.07 12.27 -5.17
N SER A 108 -8.76 12.69 -4.12
CA SER A 108 -9.08 11.78 -3.02
C SER A 108 -9.73 10.47 -3.52
N LEU A 109 -9.32 9.38 -2.91
CA LEU A 109 -9.89 8.05 -3.12
C LEU A 109 -11.10 7.78 -2.23
N LEU A 110 -11.38 8.68 -1.28
CA LEU A 110 -12.43 8.48 -0.28
C LEU A 110 -13.82 8.66 -0.89
N VAL A 111 -14.69 7.69 -0.61
CA VAL A 111 -16.13 7.74 -0.90
C VAL A 111 -16.87 7.63 0.43
N LYS A 112 -17.68 8.64 0.72
CA LYS A 112 -18.48 8.74 1.94
C LYS A 112 -19.90 8.26 1.72
#